data_76ef479a15460a1f9ae5f5e6d82af1dd
#
_entry.id   76ef479a15460a1f9ae5f5e6d82af1dd
#
_cell.length_a   1.000
_cell.length_b   1.000
_cell.length_c   1.000
_cell.angle_alpha   90.00
_cell.angle_beta   90.00
_cell.angle_gamma   90.00
#
_symmetry.space_group_name_H-M   'P 1'
#
loop_
_entity.id
_entity.type
_entity.pdbx_description
1 polymer ?
#
loop_
_entity_poly.entity_id
_entity_poly.type
_entity_poly.pdbx_seq_one_letter_code
_entity_poly.pdbx_strand_id
1 'polypeptide(L)'
;MLTGFSRGGQNALYASLTRFQRMHAGVSSAHFAVYVAFYPDCSYTYRDDEDIVSQPVHVFQGNADNYAPVAPCRAYVKRLKAKGRDIRLIEYASHVFDGRAFKPPVTLRKAQTMRNCQWEEGDNGQIFNAKTNQPFSYNDPCVERGATIAYDEKAATAARQAMAELVAATLKPARSPK
;
A
#
# COMPACT_ATOMS: atom_id res chain seq x y z
N MET A 1 -1.73 1.20 -15.53
CA MET A 1 -1.09 1.13 -14.20
C MET A 1 -1.86 1.98 -13.22
N LEU A 2 -2.11 1.47 -12.02
CA LEU A 2 -2.60 2.28 -10.88
C LEU A 2 -1.45 2.42 -9.89
N THR A 3 -1.09 3.64 -9.52
CA THR A 3 -0.07 3.89 -8.49
C THR A 3 -0.53 4.96 -7.52
N GLY A 4 -0.05 4.88 -6.29
CA GLY A 4 -0.34 5.85 -5.25
C GLY A 4 0.71 5.86 -4.15
N PHE A 5 0.70 6.92 -3.34
CA PHE A 5 1.69 7.21 -2.31
C PHE A 5 1.00 7.39 -0.96
N SER A 6 1.55 6.82 0.11
CA SER A 6 0.99 6.89 1.46
C SER A 6 -0.48 6.43 1.47
N ARG A 7 -1.44 7.29 1.82
CA ARG A 7 -2.87 6.98 1.75
C ARG A 7 -3.32 6.64 0.32
N GLY A 8 -2.76 7.29 -0.70
CA GLY A 8 -2.97 6.92 -2.10
C GLY A 8 -2.34 5.55 -2.43
N GLY A 9 -1.22 5.20 -1.80
CA GLY A 9 -0.62 3.87 -1.88
C GLY A 9 -1.50 2.79 -1.26
N GLN A 10 -2.11 3.07 -0.11
CA GLN A 10 -3.12 2.20 0.49
C GLN A 10 -4.32 1.99 -0.44
N ASN A 11 -4.82 3.07 -1.05
CA ASN A 11 -5.90 2.97 -2.04
C ASN A 11 -5.49 2.12 -3.26
N ALA A 12 -4.27 2.31 -3.79
CA ALA A 12 -3.77 1.54 -4.92
C ALA A 12 -3.62 0.05 -4.57
N LEU A 13 -3.14 -0.27 -3.34
CA LEU A 13 -3.02 -1.64 -2.87
C LEU A 13 -4.38 -2.33 -2.79
N TYR A 14 -5.33 -1.74 -2.08
CA TYR A 14 -6.63 -2.38 -1.86
C TYR A 14 -7.59 -2.25 -3.05
N ALA A 15 -7.33 -1.35 -4.00
CA ALA A 15 -8.01 -1.38 -5.29
C ALA A 15 -7.72 -2.66 -6.09
N SER A 16 -6.71 -3.45 -5.72
CA SER A 16 -6.47 -4.78 -6.30
C SER A 16 -7.41 -5.87 -5.78
N LEU A 17 -8.19 -5.62 -4.72
CA LEU A 17 -9.14 -6.58 -4.20
C LEU A 17 -10.27 -6.82 -5.22
N THR A 18 -10.53 -8.08 -5.55
CA THR A 18 -11.58 -8.47 -6.51
C THR A 18 -12.94 -7.93 -6.08
N ARG A 19 -13.23 -7.94 -4.77
CA ARG A 19 -14.46 -7.38 -4.22
C ARG A 19 -14.59 -5.88 -4.49
N PHE A 20 -13.53 -5.10 -4.27
CA PHE A 20 -13.57 -3.65 -4.52
C PHE A 20 -13.65 -3.32 -6.01
N GLN A 21 -13.00 -4.13 -6.86
CA GLN A 21 -13.19 -4.01 -8.31
C GLN A 21 -14.66 -4.17 -8.69
N ARG A 22 -15.33 -5.21 -8.19
CA ARG A 22 -16.77 -5.44 -8.47
C ARG A 22 -17.66 -4.31 -7.96
N MET A 23 -17.35 -3.76 -6.78
CA MET A 23 -18.14 -2.68 -6.17
C MET A 23 -18.02 -1.35 -6.92
N HIS A 24 -16.85 -1.05 -7.48
CA HIS A 24 -16.54 0.29 -8.00
C HIS A 24 -16.35 0.34 -9.51
N ALA A 25 -15.93 -0.74 -10.16
CA ALA A 25 -15.76 -0.78 -11.62
C ALA A 25 -17.06 -1.12 -12.37
N GLY A 26 -18.11 -1.51 -11.66
CA GLY A 26 -19.38 -1.92 -12.27
C GLY A 26 -19.19 -3.09 -13.23
N VAL A 27 -19.83 -3.01 -14.40
CA VAL A 27 -19.73 -4.03 -15.46
C VAL A 27 -18.55 -3.84 -16.41
N SER A 28 -17.65 -2.89 -16.11
CA SER A 28 -16.48 -2.65 -16.95
C SER A 28 -15.52 -3.83 -16.90
N SER A 29 -15.09 -4.31 -18.07
CA SER A 29 -14.02 -5.30 -18.21
C SER A 29 -12.62 -4.68 -18.17
N ALA A 30 -12.52 -3.35 -18.02
CA ALA A 30 -11.25 -2.66 -17.98
C ALA A 30 -10.53 -2.87 -16.64
N HIS A 31 -9.29 -3.30 -16.69
CA HIS A 31 -8.43 -3.51 -15.52
C HIS A 31 -7.13 -2.73 -15.66
N PHE A 32 -6.56 -2.34 -14.52
CA PHE A 32 -5.19 -1.83 -14.51
C PHE A 32 -4.23 -2.99 -14.77
N ALA A 33 -3.25 -2.78 -15.65
CA ALA A 33 -2.27 -3.80 -15.99
C ALA A 33 -1.31 -4.14 -14.84
N VAL A 34 -1.16 -3.25 -13.85
CA VAL A 34 -0.34 -3.41 -12.64
C VAL A 34 -0.77 -2.41 -11.57
N TYR A 35 -0.63 -2.81 -10.31
CA TYR A 35 -0.89 -1.98 -9.13
C TYR A 35 0.42 -1.73 -8.39
N VAL A 36 0.70 -0.48 -8.04
CA VAL A 36 1.93 -0.10 -7.32
C VAL A 36 1.60 0.80 -6.15
N ALA A 37 1.87 0.32 -4.96
CA ALA A 37 1.62 1.01 -3.71
C ALA A 37 2.94 1.47 -3.07
N PHE A 38 3.13 2.79 -2.96
CA PHE A 38 4.27 3.36 -2.24
C PHE A 38 3.90 3.63 -0.79
N TYR A 39 4.65 3.04 0.12
CA TYR A 39 4.52 3.13 1.59
C TYR A 39 3.06 3.15 2.07
N PRO A 40 2.27 2.11 1.68
CA PRO A 40 0.89 1.99 2.12
C PRO A 40 0.80 1.65 3.60
N ASP A 41 -0.34 1.97 4.22
CA ASP A 41 -0.70 1.37 5.49
C ASP A 41 -1.40 0.02 5.24
N CYS A 42 -0.76 -1.07 5.68
CA CYS A 42 -1.29 -2.43 5.57
C CYS A 42 -1.90 -2.94 6.89
N SER A 43 -2.19 -2.07 7.86
CA SER A 43 -2.76 -2.46 9.16
C SER A 43 -4.25 -2.83 9.10
N TYR A 44 -4.84 -2.75 7.92
CA TYR A 44 -6.25 -3.10 7.66
C TYR A 44 -6.37 -4.50 7.09
N THR A 45 -7.23 -5.32 7.69
CA THR A 45 -7.66 -6.62 7.18
C THR A 45 -9.10 -6.48 6.69
N TYR A 46 -9.26 -6.42 5.37
CA TYR A 46 -10.59 -6.42 4.76
C TYR A 46 -11.10 -7.84 4.59
N ARG A 47 -12.42 -8.01 4.54
CA ARG A 47 -13.02 -9.29 4.15
C ARG A 47 -12.57 -9.65 2.75
N ASP A 48 -12.28 -10.91 2.52
CA ASP A 48 -11.79 -11.43 1.25
C ASP A 48 -10.50 -10.76 0.75
N ASP A 49 -9.66 -10.20 1.65
CA ASP A 49 -8.44 -9.47 1.30
C ASP A 49 -7.35 -10.36 0.66
N GLU A 50 -7.54 -11.67 0.67
CA GLU A 50 -6.69 -12.63 -0.04
C GLU A 50 -7.15 -12.90 -1.49
N ASP A 51 -8.35 -12.44 -1.86
CA ASP A 51 -8.86 -12.50 -3.24
C ASP A 51 -8.54 -11.20 -3.98
N ILE A 52 -7.36 -11.15 -4.56
CA ILE A 52 -6.89 -10.05 -5.41
C ILE A 52 -6.96 -10.41 -6.89
N VAL A 53 -7.00 -9.40 -7.73
CA VAL A 53 -6.93 -9.54 -9.19
C VAL A 53 -5.69 -10.34 -9.62
N SER A 54 -5.70 -10.87 -10.86
CA SER A 54 -4.59 -11.65 -11.42
C SER A 54 -3.39 -10.80 -11.85
N GLN A 55 -3.56 -9.46 -11.95
CA GLN A 55 -2.51 -8.55 -12.34
C GLN A 55 -1.48 -8.36 -11.21
N PRO A 56 -0.21 -8.11 -11.55
CA PRO A 56 0.85 -7.93 -10.57
C PRO A 56 0.58 -6.77 -9.60
N VAL A 57 0.89 -7.00 -8.31
CA VAL A 57 0.81 -5.98 -7.25
C VAL A 57 2.22 -5.78 -6.67
N HIS A 58 2.68 -4.55 -6.62
CA HIS A 58 3.99 -4.20 -6.05
C HIS A 58 3.80 -3.24 -4.88
N VAL A 59 4.38 -3.60 -3.75
CA VAL A 59 4.41 -2.77 -2.53
C VAL A 59 5.83 -2.29 -2.32
N PHE A 60 6.03 -0.97 -2.34
CA PHE A 60 7.29 -0.29 -2.07
C PHE A 60 7.21 0.33 -0.69
N GLN A 61 7.86 -0.29 0.31
CA GLN A 61 7.67 0.07 1.72
C GLN A 61 8.99 0.46 2.39
N GLY A 62 8.96 1.44 3.29
CA GLY A 62 10.10 1.77 4.13
C GLY A 62 10.27 0.76 5.27
N ASN A 63 11.48 0.20 5.43
CA ASN A 63 11.76 -0.73 6.55
C ASN A 63 11.91 0.00 7.89
N ALA A 64 12.27 1.30 7.87
CA ALA A 64 12.33 2.19 9.03
C ALA A 64 11.14 3.17 9.07
N ASP A 65 10.07 2.85 8.38
CA ASP A 65 8.85 3.67 8.36
C ASP A 65 8.13 3.58 9.71
N ASN A 66 8.07 4.72 10.43
CA ASN A 66 7.36 4.84 11.69
C ASN A 66 5.99 5.52 11.54
N TYR A 67 5.59 5.81 10.31
CA TYR A 67 4.26 6.32 9.98
C TYR A 67 3.31 5.17 9.60
N ALA A 68 3.76 4.32 8.67
CA ALA A 68 3.09 3.12 8.23
C ALA A 68 4.11 1.94 8.30
N PRO A 69 4.20 1.21 9.42
CA PRO A 69 5.23 0.20 9.61
C PRO A 69 5.19 -0.92 8.58
N VAL A 70 6.35 -1.45 8.22
CA VAL A 70 6.47 -2.52 7.22
C VAL A 70 5.92 -3.88 7.68
N ALA A 71 5.86 -4.12 9.00
CA ALA A 71 5.47 -5.43 9.53
C ALA A 71 4.08 -5.92 9.08
N PRO A 72 3.01 -5.10 9.10
CA PRO A 72 1.72 -5.49 8.52
C PRO A 72 1.80 -5.81 7.02
N CYS A 73 2.57 -5.04 6.24
CA CYS A 73 2.74 -5.30 4.81
C CYS A 73 3.48 -6.63 4.55
N ARG A 74 4.50 -6.95 5.35
CA ARG A 74 5.17 -8.26 5.29
C ARG A 74 4.20 -9.41 5.54
N ALA A 75 3.36 -9.28 6.58
CA ALA A 75 2.36 -10.28 6.92
C ALA A 75 1.32 -10.46 5.80
N TYR A 76 0.80 -9.36 5.27
CA TYR A 76 -0.17 -9.36 4.18
C TYR A 76 0.40 -10.01 2.91
N VAL A 77 1.58 -9.56 2.46
CA VAL A 77 2.24 -10.11 1.27
C VAL A 77 2.57 -11.60 1.45
N LYS A 78 2.99 -12.03 2.66
CA LYS A 78 3.22 -13.44 2.97
C LYS A 78 1.96 -14.29 2.79
N ARG A 79 0.80 -13.82 3.30
CA ARG A 79 -0.50 -14.51 3.15
C ARG A 79 -0.88 -14.65 1.69
N LEU A 80 -0.79 -13.58 0.92
CA LEU A 80 -1.13 -13.57 -0.51
C LEU A 80 -0.21 -14.48 -1.34
N LYS A 81 1.11 -14.46 -1.07
CA LYS A 81 2.06 -15.38 -1.73
C LYS A 81 1.75 -16.85 -1.43
N ALA A 82 1.35 -17.18 -0.21
CA ALA A 82 0.93 -18.53 0.16
C ALA A 82 -0.31 -19.00 -0.62
N LYS A 83 -1.13 -18.05 -1.11
CA LYS A 83 -2.28 -18.31 -2.00
C LYS A 83 -1.93 -18.24 -3.49
N GLY A 84 -0.65 -18.16 -3.83
CA GLY A 84 -0.19 -18.10 -5.24
C GLY A 84 -0.45 -16.77 -5.94
N ARG A 85 -0.72 -15.67 -5.21
CA ARG A 85 -0.97 -14.37 -5.80
C ARG A 85 0.33 -13.70 -6.24
N ASP A 86 0.32 -12.98 -7.38
CA ASP A 86 1.48 -12.22 -7.87
C ASP A 86 1.58 -10.88 -7.15
N ILE A 87 2.13 -10.93 -5.95
CA ILE A 87 2.39 -9.75 -5.13
C ILE A 87 3.85 -9.72 -4.67
N ARG A 88 4.47 -8.54 -4.67
CA ARG A 88 5.87 -8.35 -4.27
C ARG A 88 5.97 -7.21 -3.27
N LEU A 89 6.79 -7.41 -2.24
CA LEU A 89 7.22 -6.37 -1.31
C LEU A 89 8.68 -6.04 -1.61
N ILE A 90 8.96 -4.77 -1.86
CA ILE A 90 10.31 -4.23 -2.02
C ILE A 90 10.52 -3.21 -0.88
N GLU A 91 11.54 -3.46 -0.08
CA GLU A 91 11.80 -2.65 1.11
C GLU A 91 12.87 -1.60 0.84
N TYR A 92 12.57 -0.38 1.28
CA TYR A 92 13.41 0.80 1.18
C TYR A 92 13.68 1.39 2.58
N ALA A 93 13.99 2.69 2.67
CA ALA A 93 14.43 3.32 3.92
C ALA A 93 13.26 3.75 4.84
N SER A 94 12.58 4.86 4.54
CA SER A 94 11.63 5.53 5.43
C SER A 94 10.30 5.84 4.72
N HIS A 95 9.35 6.45 5.43
CA HIS A 95 8.16 7.02 4.80
C HIS A 95 8.54 8.21 3.92
N VAL A 96 7.99 8.31 2.70
CA VAL A 96 8.28 9.35 1.71
C VAL A 96 9.77 9.37 1.30
N PHE A 97 10.41 8.20 1.22
CA PHE A 97 11.82 8.06 0.83
C PHE A 97 12.17 8.68 -0.53
N ASP A 98 11.19 8.87 -1.41
CA ASP A 98 11.32 9.45 -2.74
C ASP A 98 11.08 10.97 -2.79
N GLY A 99 10.66 11.57 -1.67
CA GLY A 99 10.29 12.98 -1.56
C GLY A 99 11.50 13.91 -1.26
N ARG A 100 12.16 14.45 -2.28
CA ARG A 100 13.36 15.30 -2.16
C ARG A 100 13.21 16.49 -1.23
N ALA A 101 12.00 17.03 -1.06
CA ALA A 101 11.74 18.16 -0.17
C ALA A 101 11.94 17.83 1.32
N PHE A 102 12.05 16.53 1.67
CA PHE A 102 12.19 16.06 3.06
C PHE A 102 13.63 15.66 3.39
N LYS A 103 14.59 16.46 2.95
CA LYS A 103 16.01 16.41 3.33
C LYS A 103 16.41 17.78 3.91
N PRO A 104 16.68 17.91 5.22
CA PRO A 104 16.74 16.83 6.25
C PRO A 104 15.39 16.21 6.62
N PRO A 105 15.41 15.09 7.38
CA PRO A 105 14.18 14.46 7.86
C PRO A 105 13.26 15.41 8.63
N VAL A 106 11.96 15.27 8.45
CA VAL A 106 10.95 16.11 9.08
C VAL A 106 10.06 15.28 9.99
N THR A 107 9.91 15.70 11.25
CA THR A 107 8.96 15.10 12.19
C THR A 107 7.62 15.84 12.15
N LEU A 108 6.59 15.16 11.72
CA LEU A 108 5.22 15.64 11.65
C LEU A 108 4.54 15.45 13.01
N ARG A 109 4.80 16.34 13.97
CA ARG A 109 4.38 16.19 15.39
C ARG A 109 2.87 16.00 15.59
N LYS A 110 2.03 16.56 14.73
CA LYS A 110 0.56 16.51 14.83
C LYS A 110 -0.05 15.39 13.97
N ALA A 111 0.73 14.76 13.09
CA ALA A 111 0.22 13.70 12.22
C ALA A 111 -0.18 12.49 13.06
N GLN A 112 -1.38 11.99 12.81
CA GLN A 112 -1.87 10.75 13.41
C GLN A 112 -1.30 9.55 12.65
N THR A 113 -0.84 8.55 13.38
CA THR A 113 -0.32 7.30 12.83
C THR A 113 -1.04 6.11 13.46
N MET A 114 -1.34 5.11 12.64
CA MET A 114 -1.97 3.85 13.01
C MET A 114 -0.95 2.75 13.33
N ARG A 115 0.32 3.10 13.59
CA ARG A 115 1.43 2.14 13.69
C ARG A 115 1.24 1.04 14.73
N ASN A 116 0.41 1.27 15.75
CA ASN A 116 0.09 0.28 16.78
C ASN A 116 -1.32 -0.29 16.65
N CYS A 117 -2.05 0.11 15.61
CA CYS A 117 -3.40 -0.33 15.35
C CYS A 117 -3.42 -1.59 14.48
N GLN A 118 -4.47 -2.37 14.65
CA GLN A 118 -4.86 -3.44 13.75
C GLN A 118 -6.35 -3.29 13.50
N TRP A 119 -6.73 -3.10 12.25
CA TRP A 119 -8.10 -2.85 11.87
C TRP A 119 -8.66 -4.03 11.10
N GLU A 120 -9.90 -4.41 11.39
CA GLU A 120 -10.61 -5.46 10.70
C GLU A 120 -11.97 -4.97 10.20
N GLU A 121 -12.36 -5.44 9.05
CA GLU A 121 -13.69 -5.18 8.49
C GLU A 121 -14.69 -6.21 9.02
N GLY A 122 -15.74 -5.74 9.67
CA GLY A 122 -16.87 -6.55 10.11
C GLY A 122 -17.88 -6.84 9.00
N ASP A 123 -18.90 -7.66 9.31
CA ASP A 123 -19.87 -8.16 8.33
C ASP A 123 -20.67 -7.08 7.59
N ASN A 124 -20.88 -5.95 8.24
CA ASN A 124 -21.61 -4.80 7.67
C ASN A 124 -20.71 -3.80 6.95
N GLY A 125 -19.41 -4.10 6.75
CA GLY A 125 -18.43 -3.21 6.13
C GLY A 125 -17.87 -2.14 7.07
N GLN A 126 -18.23 -2.15 8.35
CA GLN A 126 -17.62 -1.28 9.35
C GLN A 126 -16.22 -1.77 9.70
N ILE A 127 -15.34 -0.82 9.99
CA ILE A 127 -13.98 -1.11 10.44
C ILE A 127 -13.93 -1.05 11.97
N PHE A 128 -13.33 -2.06 12.57
CA PHE A 128 -13.15 -2.20 14.01
C PHE A 128 -11.68 -2.36 14.37
N ASN A 129 -11.34 -1.95 15.58
CA ASN A 129 -10.03 -2.31 16.16
C ASN A 129 -10.05 -3.80 16.53
N ALA A 130 -9.18 -4.59 15.90
CA ALA A 130 -9.12 -6.05 16.07
C ALA A 130 -8.84 -6.49 17.53
N LYS A 131 -8.24 -5.63 18.35
CA LYS A 131 -7.93 -5.93 19.77
C LYS A 131 -9.05 -5.61 20.71
N THR A 132 -9.77 -4.51 20.46
CA THR A 132 -10.79 -3.99 21.40
C THR A 132 -12.22 -4.21 20.91
N ASN A 133 -12.38 -4.59 19.64
CA ASN A 133 -13.67 -4.70 18.95
C ASN A 133 -14.49 -3.40 18.97
N GLN A 134 -13.82 -2.26 19.15
CA GLN A 134 -14.45 -0.95 19.06
C GLN A 134 -14.44 -0.44 17.61
N PRO A 135 -15.48 0.28 17.17
CA PRO A 135 -15.50 0.90 15.85
C PRO A 135 -14.28 1.79 15.62
N PHE A 136 -13.85 1.88 14.37
CA PHE A 136 -12.75 2.76 13.98
C PHE A 136 -12.95 4.18 14.49
N SER A 137 -11.91 4.72 15.12
CA SER A 137 -11.87 6.10 15.57
C SER A 137 -10.44 6.63 15.54
N TYR A 138 -10.27 7.88 15.12
CA TYR A 138 -9.00 8.59 15.28
C TYR A 138 -8.64 8.91 16.75
N ASN A 139 -9.59 8.71 17.69
CA ASN A 139 -9.38 8.83 19.12
C ASN A 139 -9.14 7.47 19.80
N ASP A 140 -9.02 6.39 19.01
CA ASP A 140 -8.68 5.08 19.56
C ASP A 140 -7.31 5.13 20.27
N PRO A 141 -7.15 4.47 21.43
CA PRO A 141 -5.89 4.46 22.17
C PRO A 141 -4.67 3.95 21.39
N CYS A 142 -4.87 3.16 20.32
CA CYS A 142 -3.78 2.71 19.45
C CYS A 142 -3.27 3.80 18.51
N VAL A 143 -4.04 4.87 18.29
CA VAL A 143 -3.65 5.97 17.41
C VAL A 143 -2.67 6.89 18.13
N GLU A 144 -1.48 6.99 17.57
CA GLU A 144 -0.43 7.87 18.10
C GLU A 144 -0.28 9.14 17.28
N ARG A 145 0.50 10.07 17.79
CA ARG A 145 0.91 11.29 17.08
C ARG A 145 2.41 11.33 16.91
N GLY A 146 2.81 11.97 15.83
CA GLY A 146 4.22 12.13 15.48
C GLY A 146 4.73 10.97 14.64
N ALA A 147 5.12 11.32 13.43
CA ALA A 147 5.76 10.42 12.49
C ALA A 147 6.90 11.16 11.78
N THR A 148 7.91 10.44 11.35
CA THR A 148 9.04 11.01 10.62
C THR A 148 8.94 10.65 9.15
N ILE A 149 9.11 11.63 8.29
CA ILE A 149 9.24 11.46 6.85
C ILE A 149 10.63 11.90 6.44
N ALA A 150 11.26 11.17 5.52
CA ALA A 150 12.63 11.44 5.13
C ALA A 150 12.93 10.99 3.72
N TYR A 151 13.62 11.84 2.96
CA TYR A 151 14.19 11.47 1.67
C TYR A 151 15.41 10.58 1.85
N ASP A 152 15.50 9.53 1.04
CA ASP A 152 16.70 8.72 0.88
C ASP A 152 17.03 8.58 -0.61
N GLU A 153 18.22 9.08 -0.99
CA GLU A 153 18.62 9.15 -2.40
C GLU A 153 18.79 7.78 -3.05
N LYS A 154 19.34 6.81 -2.29
CA LYS A 154 19.55 5.44 -2.79
C LYS A 154 18.20 4.76 -2.98
N ALA A 155 17.33 4.85 -1.99
CA ALA A 155 15.96 4.31 -2.05
C ALA A 155 15.15 4.94 -3.19
N ALA A 156 15.18 6.26 -3.31
CA ALA A 156 14.48 7.00 -4.37
C ALA A 156 14.98 6.62 -5.78
N THR A 157 16.29 6.43 -5.92
CA THR A 157 16.89 6.03 -7.21
C THR A 157 16.51 4.60 -7.56
N ALA A 158 16.62 3.67 -6.62
CA ALA A 158 16.26 2.27 -6.82
C ALA A 158 14.75 2.12 -7.11
N ALA A 159 13.90 2.86 -6.41
CA ALA A 159 12.46 2.83 -6.67
C ALA A 159 12.09 3.39 -8.05
N ARG A 160 12.74 4.49 -8.48
CA ARG A 160 12.53 5.02 -9.84
C ARG A 160 12.96 4.04 -10.91
N GLN A 161 14.09 3.35 -10.72
CA GLN A 161 14.54 2.32 -11.64
C GLN A 161 13.56 1.15 -11.70
N ALA A 162 13.13 0.63 -10.55
CA ALA A 162 12.13 -0.45 -10.47
C ALA A 162 10.81 -0.05 -11.15
N MET A 163 10.36 1.19 -10.97
CA MET A 163 9.18 1.72 -11.66
C MET A 163 9.37 1.79 -13.17
N ALA A 164 10.54 2.25 -13.66
CA ALA A 164 10.82 2.32 -15.09
C ALA A 164 10.82 0.93 -15.73
N GLU A 165 11.44 -0.06 -15.08
CA GLU A 165 11.44 -1.46 -15.51
C GLU A 165 10.02 -2.04 -15.54
N LEU A 166 9.20 -1.74 -14.52
CA LEU A 166 7.81 -2.18 -14.44
C LEU A 166 6.96 -1.58 -15.57
N VAL A 167 7.09 -0.29 -15.82
CA VAL A 167 6.42 0.41 -16.94
C VAL A 167 6.81 -0.22 -18.27
N ALA A 168 8.11 -0.42 -18.50
CA ALA A 168 8.62 -1.02 -19.73
C ALA A 168 8.15 -2.46 -19.94
N ALA A 169 8.01 -3.23 -18.86
CA ALA A 169 7.53 -4.61 -18.92
C ALA A 169 6.02 -4.72 -19.16
N THR A 170 5.24 -3.80 -18.55
CA THR A 170 3.78 -3.93 -18.45
C THR A 170 3.04 -3.11 -19.50
N LEU A 171 3.56 -1.92 -19.87
CA LEU A 171 2.89 -0.97 -20.75
C LEU A 171 3.56 -0.90 -22.14
N LYS A 172 4.02 -2.03 -22.67
CA LYS A 172 4.55 -2.07 -24.03
C LYS A 172 3.48 -1.61 -25.01
N PRO A 173 3.77 -0.60 -25.87
CA PRO A 173 2.83 -0.25 -26.93
C PRO A 173 2.57 -1.50 -27.78
N ALA A 174 1.29 -1.75 -28.11
CA ALA A 174 0.96 -2.77 -29.09
C ALA A 174 1.78 -2.49 -30.36
N ARG A 175 2.56 -3.47 -30.83
CA ARG A 175 3.24 -3.34 -32.14
C ARG A 175 2.16 -3.09 -33.17
N SER A 176 2.18 -1.93 -33.85
CA SER A 176 1.34 -1.69 -35.01
C SER A 176 1.60 -2.83 -35.99
N PRO A 177 0.57 -3.51 -36.52
CA PRO A 177 0.78 -4.46 -37.59
C PRO A 177 1.38 -3.69 -38.77
N LYS A 178 2.48 -4.25 -39.32
CA LYS A 178 3.11 -3.76 -40.57
C LYS A 178 2.21 -4.05 -41.77
#